data_a30d56ff5d90522303af9d8638299847
#
_entry.id   a30d56ff5d90522303af9d8638299847
#
_cell.length_a   1.000
_cell.length_b   1.000
_cell.length_c   1.000
_cell.angle_alpha   90.00
_cell.angle_beta   90.00
_cell.angle_gamma   90.00
#
_symmetry.space_group_name_H-M   'P 1'
#
loop_
_entity.id
_entity.type
_entity.pdbx_description
1 polymer ?
#
loop_
_entity_poly.entity_id
_entity_poly.type
_entity_poly.pdbx_seq_one_letter_code
_entity_poly.pdbx_strand_id
1 'polypeptide(L)'
;MPKNTKVITGGRRIELRGSLPGEHATKGGSISVPVIACDGKHRKEIVLTRKIGAGGEGSVFETNVGRDSAYVAKIYRRDKLTEIKCAKTELMIAKGIECQGICFPVALIKNEKEESVGFLMPRAKGYELGKSVFLPKLLQARFPQWTRKDTIQLCLTILHKIKYLNDRGIILGDINGQNILVASPTEVYFVDCDSYQIGNYPCPAGTAHFTPPEAQGRSYETFLRTQAMENFAIATLLFMIMLPGKSPYSAVGGADPAENIRQGSFPYESDDNSKVPPGKWGFIWSHMSYNTRQAFVETFRKGGGYFEPEKRMNADGWIEVFEKYWYGTGHMLENDPMAMDLFPTRPKMRECKKCGKRYVPKPNRHAPLCDDCYGESSAGRRESHEKWLAEVWKSYPCKNPKCHNTITLYNRDQGRYQNKRLPEYCQACWQDMPCRKCGYVAAKWMHDERGGLCRRCYEEEQRENRLKQQRAAAQPSMPDVKTASTPSLGKSQENSSEGCLSDGLKCIGICLFLLLLYYCFFA
;
A
#
# COMPACT_ATOMS: atom_id res chain seq x y z
N MET A 1 19.19 20.77 6.17
CA MET A 1 18.59 22.01 5.60
C MET A 1 19.61 23.11 5.61
N PRO A 2 19.69 23.97 4.59
CA PRO A 2 20.54 25.17 4.65
C PRO A 2 20.05 26.06 5.80
N LYS A 3 20.97 26.53 6.64
CA LYS A 3 20.72 27.20 7.91
C LYS A 3 20.03 28.58 7.85
N ASN A 4 19.54 29.04 6.69
CA ASN A 4 18.93 30.37 6.54
C ASN A 4 17.80 30.44 5.50
N THR A 5 16.90 29.45 5.48
CA THR A 5 15.73 29.54 4.60
C THR A 5 14.69 30.48 5.23
N LYS A 6 14.57 31.68 4.69
CA LYS A 6 13.59 32.69 5.16
C LYS A 6 12.18 32.23 4.84
N VAL A 7 11.36 32.01 5.87
CA VAL A 7 9.93 31.68 5.71
C VAL A 7 9.20 32.92 5.20
N ILE A 8 8.37 32.75 4.17
CA ILE A 8 7.59 33.85 3.59
C ILE A 8 6.19 33.84 4.24
N THR A 9 5.94 34.77 5.13
CA THR A 9 4.67 34.90 5.90
C THR A 9 4.20 36.34 5.93
N GLY A 10 2.93 36.57 6.29
CA GLY A 10 2.41 37.90 6.68
C GLY A 10 2.25 38.89 5.52
N GLY A 11 1.78 38.50 4.34
CA GLY A 11 1.54 39.40 3.22
C GLY A 11 0.45 40.43 3.47
N ARG A 12 0.58 41.61 2.79
CA ARG A 12 -0.45 42.64 2.82
C ARG A 12 -1.76 42.08 2.25
N ARG A 13 -2.86 42.51 2.84
CA ARG A 13 -4.18 42.25 2.27
C ARG A 13 -4.33 43.06 0.99
N ILE A 14 -4.88 42.43 -0.04
CA ILE A 14 -5.19 43.10 -1.30
C ILE A 14 -6.55 43.80 -1.17
N GLU A 15 -6.55 45.10 -1.38
CA GLU A 15 -7.79 45.86 -1.52
C GLU A 15 -8.20 45.87 -3.00
N LEU A 16 -9.26 45.13 -3.31
CA LEU A 16 -9.76 45.04 -4.67
C LEU A 16 -10.42 46.33 -5.12
N ARG A 17 -10.06 46.81 -6.30
CA ARG A 17 -10.72 47.92 -7.00
C ARG A 17 -11.92 47.43 -7.78
N GLY A 18 -11.93 46.17 -8.16
CA GLY A 18 -13.01 45.50 -8.87
C GLY A 18 -13.92 44.67 -7.96
N SER A 19 -14.88 44.02 -8.56
CA SER A 19 -15.84 43.14 -7.87
C SER A 19 -15.14 41.81 -7.46
N LEU A 20 -15.71 41.16 -6.46
CA LEU A 20 -15.36 39.77 -6.16
C LEU A 20 -16.36 38.85 -6.88
N PRO A 21 -15.93 38.07 -7.89
CA PRO A 21 -16.85 37.27 -8.68
C PRO A 21 -17.66 36.28 -7.83
N GLY A 22 -18.98 36.33 -7.97
CA GLY A 22 -19.88 35.43 -7.26
C GLY A 22 -20.02 35.65 -5.76
N GLU A 23 -19.63 36.83 -5.22
CA GLU A 23 -19.67 37.14 -3.78
C GLU A 23 -21.05 36.91 -3.16
N HIS A 24 -22.13 37.29 -3.87
CA HIS A 24 -23.49 37.15 -3.40
C HIS A 24 -24.19 35.85 -3.84
N ALA A 25 -23.49 34.95 -4.51
CA ALA A 25 -24.07 33.69 -4.97
C ALA A 25 -24.43 32.78 -3.80
N THR A 26 -25.63 32.21 -3.82
CA THR A 26 -26.09 31.20 -2.86
C THR A 26 -25.56 29.80 -3.24
N LYS A 27 -25.37 28.94 -2.28
CA LYS A 27 -24.92 27.54 -2.55
C LYS A 27 -25.98 26.81 -3.38
N GLY A 28 -25.57 26.23 -4.51
CA GLY A 28 -26.43 25.55 -5.46
C GLY A 28 -27.14 26.48 -6.47
N GLY A 29 -27.09 27.81 -6.27
CA GLY A 29 -27.67 28.79 -7.19
C GLY A 29 -26.87 28.87 -8.49
N SER A 30 -27.62 28.98 -9.63
CA SER A 30 -27.03 29.24 -10.94
C SER A 30 -26.64 30.71 -11.04
N ILE A 31 -25.46 30.96 -11.61
CA ILE A 31 -24.94 32.29 -11.90
C ILE A 31 -24.36 32.33 -13.31
N SER A 32 -24.07 33.49 -13.83
CA SER A 32 -23.31 33.65 -15.07
C SER A 32 -22.39 34.84 -14.90
N VAL A 33 -21.18 34.57 -14.37
CA VAL A 33 -20.20 35.62 -14.08
C VAL A 33 -18.94 35.35 -14.92
N PRO A 34 -18.66 36.21 -15.91
CA PRO A 34 -17.42 36.10 -16.69
C PRO A 34 -16.22 36.47 -15.83
N VAL A 35 -15.12 35.70 -15.99
CA VAL A 35 -13.83 35.91 -15.34
C VAL A 35 -12.71 35.53 -16.29
N ILE A 36 -11.51 35.96 -16.02
CA ILE A 36 -10.34 35.65 -16.86
C ILE A 36 -9.49 34.60 -16.17
N ALA A 37 -9.26 33.47 -16.84
CA ALA A 37 -8.27 32.46 -16.44
C ALA A 37 -6.94 32.73 -17.11
N CYS A 38 -5.84 32.74 -16.34
CA CYS A 38 -4.48 33.00 -16.84
C CYS A 38 -3.49 32.00 -16.23
N ASP A 39 -2.80 31.23 -17.08
CA ASP A 39 -1.77 30.25 -16.68
C ASP A 39 -0.34 30.78 -16.79
N GLY A 40 -0.16 32.08 -17.06
CA GLY A 40 1.11 32.73 -17.28
C GLY A 40 1.53 32.79 -18.78
N LYS A 41 0.96 31.94 -19.63
CA LYS A 41 1.21 31.91 -21.10
C LYS A 41 -0.03 32.26 -21.90
N HIS A 42 -1.16 31.74 -21.46
CA HIS A 42 -2.44 31.88 -22.14
C HIS A 42 -3.44 32.61 -21.24
N ARG A 43 -4.36 33.25 -21.90
CA ARG A 43 -5.41 34.02 -21.28
C ARG A 43 -6.73 33.66 -21.93
N LYS A 44 -7.72 33.31 -21.14
CA LYS A 44 -9.02 32.87 -21.63
C LYS A 44 -10.14 33.38 -20.74
N GLU A 45 -11.18 33.94 -21.36
CA GLU A 45 -12.41 34.21 -20.66
C GLU A 45 -13.17 32.92 -20.40
N ILE A 46 -13.63 32.73 -19.16
CA ILE A 46 -14.44 31.62 -18.70
C ILE A 46 -15.63 32.15 -17.90
N VAL A 47 -16.63 31.32 -17.68
CA VAL A 47 -17.83 31.68 -16.94
C VAL A 47 -17.99 30.83 -15.70
N LEU A 48 -18.19 31.46 -14.54
CA LEU A 48 -18.65 30.81 -13.32
C LEU A 48 -20.15 30.55 -13.44
N THR A 49 -20.58 29.28 -13.28
CA THR A 49 -21.96 28.85 -13.60
C THR A 49 -22.79 28.47 -12.37
N ARG A 50 -22.19 27.94 -11.32
CA ARG A 50 -22.89 27.53 -10.11
C ARG A 50 -21.95 27.48 -8.91
N LYS A 51 -22.40 27.98 -7.76
CA LYS A 51 -21.63 27.84 -6.49
C LYS A 51 -21.87 26.47 -5.89
N ILE A 52 -20.82 25.64 -5.82
CA ILE A 52 -20.90 24.27 -5.30
C ILE A 52 -20.44 24.13 -3.85
N GLY A 53 -19.61 25.04 -3.37
CA GLY A 53 -19.09 25.01 -2.01
C GLY A 53 -18.68 26.37 -1.49
N ALA A 54 -18.55 26.48 -0.16
CA ALA A 54 -17.97 27.62 0.51
C ALA A 54 -17.26 27.14 1.78
N GLY A 55 -16.10 27.70 2.09
CA GLY A 55 -15.29 27.41 3.27
C GLY A 55 -14.69 28.66 3.89
N GLY A 56 -13.81 28.49 4.87
CA GLY A 56 -13.13 29.58 5.56
C GLY A 56 -12.25 30.45 4.66
N GLU A 57 -11.70 29.86 3.60
CA GLU A 57 -10.76 30.51 2.68
C GLU A 57 -11.44 31.13 1.45
N GLY A 58 -12.57 30.56 0.98
CA GLY A 58 -13.19 30.98 -0.26
C GLY A 58 -14.43 30.18 -0.65
N SER A 59 -14.92 30.45 -1.84
CA SER A 59 -16.05 29.75 -2.46
C SER A 59 -15.60 29.02 -3.72
N VAL A 60 -16.19 27.85 -3.97
CA VAL A 60 -15.90 27.03 -5.16
C VAL A 60 -17.08 27.08 -6.12
N PHE A 61 -16.77 27.33 -7.37
CA PHE A 61 -17.74 27.48 -8.46
C PHE A 61 -17.47 26.47 -9.59
N GLU A 62 -18.52 25.94 -10.16
CA GLU A 62 -18.47 25.29 -11.46
C GLU A 62 -18.13 26.29 -12.55
N THR A 63 -17.46 25.82 -13.60
CA THR A 63 -17.09 26.64 -14.75
C THR A 63 -17.53 25.97 -16.05
N ASN A 64 -17.55 26.72 -17.15
CA ASN A 64 -17.75 26.19 -18.50
C ASN A 64 -16.50 25.55 -19.11
N VAL A 65 -15.45 25.30 -18.30
CA VAL A 65 -14.19 24.72 -18.77
C VAL A 65 -14.25 23.19 -18.70
N GLY A 66 -14.03 22.55 -19.84
CA GLY A 66 -14.05 21.10 -20.01
C GLY A 66 -15.47 20.53 -20.08
N ARG A 67 -15.54 19.21 -20.38
CA ARG A 67 -16.84 18.50 -20.35
C ARG A 67 -17.29 18.35 -18.90
N ASP A 68 -18.58 18.50 -18.64
CA ASP A 68 -19.22 18.33 -17.32
C ASP A 68 -18.55 19.16 -16.20
N SER A 69 -18.11 20.37 -16.52
CA SER A 69 -17.36 21.24 -15.61
C SER A 69 -16.15 20.51 -14.99
N ALA A 70 -15.29 19.93 -15.85
CA ALA A 70 -14.10 19.20 -15.42
C ALA A 70 -13.14 20.05 -14.57
N TYR A 71 -13.28 21.37 -14.66
CA TYR A 71 -12.55 22.34 -13.85
C TYR A 71 -13.51 23.21 -13.05
N VAL A 72 -13.07 23.56 -11.85
CA VAL A 72 -13.78 24.45 -10.91
C VAL A 72 -12.88 25.62 -10.53
N ALA A 73 -13.51 26.75 -10.20
CA ALA A 73 -12.79 27.93 -9.73
C ALA A 73 -12.96 28.09 -8.21
N LYS A 74 -11.87 28.23 -7.47
CA LYS A 74 -11.87 28.69 -6.07
C LYS A 74 -11.64 30.19 -6.07
N ILE A 75 -12.62 30.93 -5.59
CA ILE A 75 -12.55 32.39 -5.40
C ILE A 75 -12.32 32.64 -3.92
N TYR A 76 -11.24 33.32 -3.58
CA TYR A 76 -10.89 33.64 -2.20
C TYR A 76 -11.88 34.63 -1.58
N ARG A 77 -12.11 34.52 -0.30
CA ARG A 77 -12.84 35.55 0.43
C ARG A 77 -12.01 36.85 0.46
N ARG A 78 -12.68 37.99 0.45
CA ARG A 78 -12.06 39.31 0.45
C ARG A 78 -11.08 39.50 1.65
N ASP A 79 -11.43 38.98 2.83
CA ASP A 79 -10.59 39.03 4.04
C ASP A 79 -9.40 38.05 4.02
N LYS A 80 -9.37 37.12 3.08
CA LYS A 80 -8.32 36.10 2.93
C LYS A 80 -7.40 36.35 1.73
N LEU A 81 -7.69 37.33 0.91
CA LEU A 81 -6.90 37.65 -0.28
C LEU A 81 -5.66 38.48 0.13
N THR A 82 -4.48 37.90 -0.04
CA THR A 82 -3.19 38.54 0.27
C THR A 82 -2.20 38.41 -0.88
N GLU A 83 -1.23 39.31 -0.94
CA GLU A 83 -0.15 39.28 -1.94
C GLU A 83 0.59 37.95 -1.91
N ILE A 84 0.84 37.39 -0.72
CA ILE A 84 1.52 36.11 -0.54
C ILE A 84 0.69 34.96 -1.11
N LYS A 85 -0.64 34.94 -0.93
CA LYS A 85 -1.48 33.90 -1.53
C LYS A 85 -1.44 33.94 -3.04
N CYS A 86 -1.49 35.12 -3.63
CA CYS A 86 -1.39 35.27 -5.08
C CYS A 86 -0.01 34.79 -5.58
N ALA A 87 1.07 35.25 -4.99
CA ALA A 87 2.44 34.85 -5.36
C ALA A 87 2.67 33.33 -5.18
N LYS A 88 2.17 32.75 -4.08
CA LYS A 88 2.22 31.31 -3.85
C LYS A 88 1.46 30.55 -4.93
N THR A 89 0.25 30.99 -5.27
CA THR A 89 -0.59 30.36 -6.31
C THR A 89 0.09 30.47 -7.70
N GLU A 90 0.72 31.58 -8.01
CA GLU A 90 1.52 31.73 -9.24
C GLU A 90 2.70 30.74 -9.29
N LEU A 91 3.42 30.59 -8.18
CA LEU A 91 4.50 29.60 -8.07
C LEU A 91 3.97 28.17 -8.24
N MET A 92 2.79 27.87 -7.69
CA MET A 92 2.13 26.58 -7.83
C MET A 92 1.77 26.29 -9.29
N ILE A 93 1.16 27.25 -9.99
CA ILE A 93 0.83 27.11 -11.41
C ILE A 93 2.10 26.89 -12.24
N ALA A 94 3.16 27.65 -11.98
CA ALA A 94 4.46 27.50 -12.65
C ALA A 94 5.11 26.13 -12.42
N LYS A 95 4.80 25.44 -11.31
CA LYS A 95 5.26 24.06 -11.05
C LYS A 95 4.64 23.02 -12.00
N GLY A 96 3.49 23.30 -12.59
CA GLY A 96 2.87 22.42 -13.58
C GLY A 96 2.58 21.02 -13.04
N ILE A 97 1.88 20.88 -11.92
CA ILE A 97 1.54 19.59 -11.34
C ILE A 97 0.41 18.94 -12.15
N GLU A 98 0.76 17.93 -12.91
CA GLU A 98 -0.16 17.13 -13.74
C GLU A 98 -0.24 15.71 -13.18
N CYS A 99 -1.14 15.48 -12.23
CA CYS A 99 -1.45 14.16 -11.69
C CYS A 99 -2.95 14.05 -11.47
N GLN A 100 -3.56 13.06 -12.09
CA GLN A 100 -4.99 12.81 -11.93
C GLN A 100 -5.37 12.67 -10.46
N GLY A 101 -6.38 13.44 -10.04
CA GLY A 101 -6.87 13.44 -8.66
C GLY A 101 -6.06 14.32 -7.71
N ILE A 102 -5.14 15.15 -8.19
CA ILE A 102 -4.56 16.25 -7.42
C ILE A 102 -5.19 17.54 -7.94
N CYS A 103 -6.02 18.19 -7.11
CA CYS A 103 -6.74 19.42 -7.50
C CYS A 103 -5.84 20.65 -7.33
N PHE A 104 -4.70 20.63 -8.01
CA PHE A 104 -3.70 21.69 -7.94
C PHE A 104 -4.10 22.88 -8.80
N PRO A 105 -3.72 24.14 -8.43
CA PRO A 105 -3.97 25.32 -9.25
C PRO A 105 -3.36 25.19 -10.65
N VAL A 106 -4.16 25.44 -11.70
CA VAL A 106 -3.71 25.38 -13.10
C VAL A 106 -3.73 26.74 -13.80
N ALA A 107 -4.55 27.69 -13.32
CA ALA A 107 -4.59 29.05 -13.81
C ALA A 107 -5.08 30.00 -12.73
N LEU A 108 -4.59 31.22 -12.69
CA LEU A 108 -5.16 32.30 -11.88
C LEU A 108 -6.53 32.71 -12.41
N ILE A 109 -7.43 33.07 -11.54
CA ILE A 109 -8.70 33.74 -11.89
C ILE A 109 -8.56 35.23 -11.57
N LYS A 110 -8.87 36.04 -12.55
CA LYS A 110 -8.84 37.51 -12.44
C LYS A 110 -10.25 38.08 -12.64
N ASN A 111 -10.52 39.19 -11.94
CA ASN A 111 -11.75 39.96 -12.09
C ASN A 111 -11.68 40.91 -13.30
N GLU A 112 -12.69 41.75 -13.48
CA GLU A 112 -12.82 42.73 -14.55
C GLU A 112 -11.73 43.84 -14.49
N LYS A 113 -11.04 44.00 -13.36
CA LYS A 113 -9.94 44.93 -13.15
C LYS A 113 -8.56 44.25 -13.22
N GLU A 114 -8.49 43.04 -13.75
CA GLU A 114 -7.26 42.25 -13.88
C GLU A 114 -6.62 41.85 -12.54
N GLU A 115 -7.36 41.96 -11.44
CA GLU A 115 -6.87 41.59 -10.12
C GLU A 115 -7.03 40.10 -9.87
N SER A 116 -6.01 39.44 -9.36
CA SER A 116 -6.07 38.01 -9.01
C SER A 116 -7.00 37.78 -7.82
N VAL A 117 -8.08 37.05 -8.00
CA VAL A 117 -9.12 36.78 -6.99
C VAL A 117 -9.26 35.31 -6.61
N GLY A 118 -8.56 34.43 -7.31
CA GLY A 118 -8.63 33.00 -7.08
C GLY A 118 -7.87 32.19 -8.13
N PHE A 119 -8.23 30.94 -8.27
CA PHE A 119 -7.59 30.04 -9.24
C PHE A 119 -8.55 28.99 -9.78
N LEU A 120 -8.20 28.46 -10.95
CA LEU A 120 -8.83 27.31 -11.59
C LEU A 120 -8.10 26.03 -11.19
N MET A 121 -8.84 24.96 -10.94
CA MET A 121 -8.29 23.65 -10.58
C MET A 121 -9.16 22.52 -11.13
N PRO A 122 -8.64 21.27 -11.28
CA PRO A 122 -9.44 20.10 -11.60
C PRO A 122 -10.54 19.87 -10.57
N ARG A 123 -11.70 19.38 -11.03
CA ARG A 123 -12.84 19.08 -10.18
C ARG A 123 -12.64 17.76 -9.44
N ALA A 124 -12.75 17.77 -8.13
CA ALA A 124 -12.77 16.56 -7.31
C ALA A 124 -14.12 15.85 -7.37
N LYS A 125 -14.09 14.53 -7.19
CA LYS A 125 -15.26 13.66 -7.07
C LYS A 125 -15.17 12.81 -5.79
N GLY A 126 -16.28 12.22 -5.39
CA GLY A 126 -16.30 11.30 -4.24
C GLY A 126 -16.68 11.97 -2.92
N TYR A 127 -16.38 11.29 -1.83
CA TYR A 127 -16.73 11.68 -0.48
C TYR A 127 -15.49 11.94 0.34
N GLU A 128 -15.51 12.93 1.23
CA GLU A 128 -14.44 13.17 2.19
C GLU A 128 -14.06 11.85 2.91
N LEU A 129 -12.79 11.55 2.99
CA LEU A 129 -12.25 10.37 3.70
C LEU A 129 -12.76 10.32 5.14
N GLY A 130 -12.78 11.48 5.82
CA GLY A 130 -13.28 11.63 7.19
C GLY A 130 -14.78 11.37 7.34
N LYS A 131 -15.57 11.57 6.27
CA LYS A 131 -17.02 11.33 6.24
C LYS A 131 -17.40 10.10 5.41
N SER A 132 -16.46 9.21 5.17
CA SER A 132 -16.66 7.96 4.44
C SER A 132 -15.87 6.83 5.08
N VAL A 133 -14.59 6.65 4.72
CA VAL A 133 -13.75 5.53 5.16
C VAL A 133 -13.49 5.54 6.66
N PHE A 134 -13.36 6.70 7.28
CA PHE A 134 -13.14 6.80 8.74
C PHE A 134 -14.38 6.44 9.57
N LEU A 135 -15.53 6.32 8.97
CA LEU A 135 -16.79 6.03 9.67
C LEU A 135 -17.40 4.73 9.10
N PRO A 136 -17.27 3.59 9.81
CA PRO A 136 -17.72 2.29 9.30
C PRO A 136 -19.13 2.26 8.73
N LYS A 137 -20.08 2.96 9.38
CA LYS A 137 -21.48 3.04 8.90
C LYS A 137 -21.59 3.78 7.56
N LEU A 138 -20.80 4.86 7.37
CA LEU A 138 -20.80 5.63 6.13
C LEU A 138 -19.98 4.94 5.03
N LEU A 139 -18.88 4.29 5.38
CA LEU A 139 -18.13 3.44 4.45
C LEU A 139 -19.06 2.39 3.84
N GLN A 140 -19.80 1.70 4.70
CA GLN A 140 -20.77 0.69 4.30
C GLN A 140 -21.88 1.24 3.39
N ALA A 141 -22.42 2.42 3.72
CA ALA A 141 -23.52 3.02 2.95
C ALA A 141 -23.07 3.50 1.58
N ARG A 142 -21.84 4.05 1.47
CA ARG A 142 -21.30 4.66 0.24
C ARG A 142 -20.56 3.67 -0.64
N PHE A 143 -19.90 2.67 -0.02
CA PHE A 143 -19.09 1.66 -0.70
C PHE A 143 -19.51 0.25 -0.25
N PRO A 144 -20.68 -0.24 -0.65
CA PRO A 144 -21.27 -1.49 -0.13
C PRO A 144 -20.46 -2.75 -0.43
N GLN A 145 -19.54 -2.71 -1.38
CA GLN A 145 -18.69 -3.85 -1.76
C GLN A 145 -17.26 -3.74 -1.20
N TRP A 146 -17.01 -2.76 -0.33
CA TRP A 146 -15.68 -2.49 0.20
C TRP A 146 -15.11 -3.68 0.98
N THR A 147 -13.87 -4.03 0.68
CA THR A 147 -13.12 -5.12 1.30
C THR A 147 -11.85 -4.60 1.95
N ARG A 148 -11.13 -5.46 2.67
CA ARG A 148 -9.80 -5.13 3.18
C ARG A 148 -8.83 -4.79 2.04
N LYS A 149 -8.93 -5.50 0.91
CA LYS A 149 -8.10 -5.23 -0.26
C LYS A 149 -8.32 -3.82 -0.78
N ASP A 150 -9.56 -3.35 -0.78
CA ASP A 150 -9.88 -1.97 -1.15
C ASP A 150 -9.26 -0.96 -0.18
N THR A 151 -9.23 -1.28 1.13
CA THR A 151 -8.53 -0.45 2.13
C THR A 151 -7.03 -0.37 1.86
N ILE A 152 -6.38 -1.48 1.54
CA ILE A 152 -4.95 -1.53 1.20
C ILE A 152 -4.71 -0.76 -0.10
N GLN A 153 -5.55 -0.97 -1.12
CA GLN A 153 -5.47 -0.26 -2.40
C GLN A 153 -5.62 1.25 -2.22
N LEU A 154 -6.53 1.68 -1.35
CA LEU A 154 -6.69 3.09 -1.00
C LEU A 154 -5.40 3.67 -0.42
N CYS A 155 -4.77 2.96 0.53
CA CYS A 155 -3.48 3.37 1.10
C CYS A 155 -2.41 3.54 0.01
N LEU A 156 -2.28 2.56 -0.90
CA LEU A 156 -1.33 2.62 -2.02
C LEU A 156 -1.63 3.79 -2.95
N THR A 157 -2.90 4.00 -3.32
CA THR A 157 -3.32 5.10 -4.20
C THR A 157 -2.97 6.47 -3.60
N ILE A 158 -3.20 6.65 -2.30
CA ILE A 158 -2.86 7.87 -1.57
C ILE A 158 -1.34 8.04 -1.50
N LEU A 159 -0.59 6.99 -1.15
CA LEU A 159 0.87 7.03 -1.03
C LEU A 159 1.55 7.40 -2.34
N HIS A 160 1.12 6.86 -3.47
CA HIS A 160 1.68 7.22 -4.78
C HIS A 160 1.48 8.70 -5.13
N LYS A 161 0.32 9.28 -4.75
CA LYS A 161 0.07 10.73 -4.96
C LYS A 161 0.92 11.60 -4.02
N ILE A 162 1.05 11.21 -2.75
CA ILE A 162 1.92 11.90 -1.79
C ILE A 162 3.37 11.84 -2.27
N LYS A 163 3.86 10.65 -2.65
CA LYS A 163 5.20 10.49 -3.22
C LYS A 163 5.41 11.40 -4.42
N TYR A 164 4.47 11.42 -5.37
CA TYR A 164 4.54 12.28 -6.56
C TYR A 164 4.74 13.76 -6.21
N LEU A 165 4.06 14.27 -5.16
CA LEU A 165 4.21 15.65 -4.67
C LEU A 165 5.52 15.84 -3.93
N ASN A 166 5.89 14.93 -3.03
CA ASN A 166 7.12 15.01 -2.24
C ASN A 166 8.37 14.98 -3.13
N ASP A 167 8.40 14.14 -4.18
CA ASP A 167 9.49 14.09 -5.18
C ASP A 167 9.67 15.43 -5.92
N ARG A 168 8.64 16.29 -5.92
CA ARG A 168 8.66 17.63 -6.51
C ARG A 168 8.90 18.75 -5.51
N GLY A 169 9.26 18.39 -4.28
CA GLY A 169 9.52 19.34 -3.18
C GLY A 169 8.26 20.03 -2.66
N ILE A 170 7.10 19.40 -2.80
CA ILE A 170 5.83 19.88 -2.26
C ILE A 170 5.47 19.05 -1.05
N ILE A 171 5.20 19.69 0.07
CA ILE A 171 4.73 19.10 1.32
C ILE A 171 3.26 19.47 1.51
N LEU A 172 2.40 18.47 1.72
CA LEU A 172 0.95 18.69 1.91
C LEU A 172 0.70 19.53 3.19
N GLY A 173 1.41 19.17 4.26
CA GLY A 173 1.39 19.88 5.53
C GLY A 173 0.13 19.64 6.35
N ASP A 174 -1.07 19.86 5.82
CA ASP A 174 -2.34 19.59 6.50
C ASP A 174 -3.00 18.32 5.96
N ILE A 175 -2.31 17.18 6.16
CA ILE A 175 -2.88 15.87 5.86
C ILE A 175 -4.01 15.60 6.87
N ASN A 176 -5.23 15.44 6.37
CA ASN A 176 -6.40 15.09 7.18
C ASN A 176 -7.52 14.48 6.31
N GLY A 177 -8.55 13.93 6.98
CA GLY A 177 -9.64 13.25 6.30
C GLY A 177 -10.63 14.16 5.53
N GLN A 178 -10.53 15.47 5.64
CA GLN A 178 -11.39 16.43 4.91
C GLN A 178 -10.75 16.82 3.57
N ASN A 179 -9.41 16.83 3.51
CA ASN A 179 -8.65 17.23 2.33
C ASN A 179 -8.42 16.10 1.32
N ILE A 180 -8.97 14.92 1.58
CA ILE A 180 -8.90 13.75 0.70
C ILE A 180 -10.31 13.27 0.41
N LEU A 181 -10.70 13.24 -0.88
CA LEU A 181 -11.98 12.69 -1.33
C LEU A 181 -11.76 11.33 -1.98
N VAL A 182 -12.63 10.37 -1.66
CA VAL A 182 -12.58 9.00 -2.17
C VAL A 182 -13.79 8.76 -3.06
N ALA A 183 -13.55 8.48 -4.33
CA ALA A 183 -14.56 8.02 -5.27
C ALA A 183 -14.55 6.49 -5.39
N SER A 184 -13.37 5.88 -5.33
CA SER A 184 -13.13 4.44 -5.25
C SER A 184 -11.76 4.17 -4.60
N PRO A 185 -11.38 2.91 -4.32
CA PRO A 185 -10.04 2.59 -3.81
C PRO A 185 -8.88 3.05 -4.71
N THR A 186 -9.15 3.17 -6.01
CA THR A 186 -8.16 3.59 -7.04
C THR A 186 -8.36 5.02 -7.52
N GLU A 187 -9.47 5.66 -7.17
CA GLU A 187 -9.80 7.03 -7.59
C GLU A 187 -9.95 7.94 -6.37
N VAL A 188 -8.91 8.72 -6.10
CA VAL A 188 -8.78 9.60 -4.93
C VAL A 188 -8.43 11.02 -5.38
N TYR A 189 -9.03 12.01 -4.73
CA TYR A 189 -8.80 13.42 -5.01
C TYR A 189 -8.24 14.14 -3.79
N PHE A 190 -7.13 14.85 -3.98
CA PHE A 190 -6.55 15.77 -3.00
C PHE A 190 -7.07 17.16 -3.28
N VAL A 191 -7.71 17.75 -2.28
CA VAL A 191 -8.31 19.08 -2.35
C VAL A 191 -7.60 20.04 -1.40
N ASP A 192 -7.93 21.32 -1.49
CA ASP A 192 -7.31 22.41 -0.70
C ASP A 192 -5.80 22.51 -0.89
N CYS A 193 -5.32 22.17 -2.09
CA CYS A 193 -3.91 22.11 -2.42
C CYS A 193 -3.20 23.47 -2.34
N ASP A 194 -3.93 24.60 -2.40
CA ASP A 194 -3.38 25.94 -2.24
C ASP A 194 -2.81 26.21 -0.83
N SER A 195 -3.19 25.39 0.15
CA SER A 195 -2.57 25.40 1.48
C SER A 195 -1.18 24.76 1.51
N TYR A 196 -0.81 23.88 0.58
CA TYR A 196 0.43 23.10 0.60
C TYR A 196 1.67 23.96 0.72
N GLN A 197 2.71 23.44 1.39
CA GLN A 197 4.01 24.08 1.42
C GLN A 197 4.74 23.91 0.10
N ILE A 198 5.20 25.02 -0.47
CA ILE A 198 5.99 25.04 -1.70
C ILE A 198 7.10 26.09 -1.60
N GLY A 199 8.34 25.71 -1.91
CA GLY A 199 9.47 26.63 -1.71
C GLY A 199 9.53 27.16 -0.28
N ASN A 200 9.56 28.46 -0.13
CA ASN A 200 9.61 29.16 1.17
C ASN A 200 8.22 29.54 1.73
N TYR A 201 7.14 29.17 1.05
CA TYR A 201 5.78 29.40 1.49
C TYR A 201 5.31 28.26 2.37
N PRO A 202 5.05 28.47 3.67
CA PRO A 202 4.63 27.41 4.58
C PRO A 202 3.20 26.95 4.28
N CYS A 203 2.83 25.77 4.81
CA CYS A 203 1.44 25.40 4.97
C CYS A 203 0.92 25.99 6.27
N PRO A 204 -0.04 26.93 6.26
CA PRO A 204 -0.49 27.65 7.45
C PRO A 204 -1.45 26.84 8.32
N ALA A 205 -1.98 25.74 7.79
CA ALA A 205 -2.96 24.89 8.45
C ALA A 205 -2.30 23.62 9.01
N GLY A 206 -2.98 22.96 9.94
CA GLY A 206 -2.58 21.66 10.48
C GLY A 206 -3.58 21.16 11.52
N THR A 207 -3.65 19.84 11.63
CA THR A 207 -4.56 19.12 12.51
C THR A 207 -3.74 18.44 13.61
N ALA A 208 -4.08 18.65 14.88
CA ALA A 208 -3.29 18.19 16.04
C ALA A 208 -2.96 16.68 15.99
N HIS A 209 -3.92 15.83 15.61
CA HIS A 209 -3.71 14.39 15.52
C HIS A 209 -2.67 13.96 14.47
N PHE A 210 -2.43 14.79 13.45
CA PHE A 210 -1.47 14.56 12.38
C PHE A 210 -0.16 15.34 12.59
N THR A 211 -0.06 16.10 13.67
CA THR A 211 1.11 16.89 14.00
C THR A 211 2.08 16.06 14.83
N PRO A 212 3.37 15.94 14.44
CA PRO A 212 4.34 15.16 15.19
C PRO A 212 4.72 15.83 16.51
N PRO A 213 5.33 15.07 17.46
CA PRO A 213 5.67 15.57 18.81
C PRO A 213 6.43 16.90 18.81
N GLU A 214 7.41 17.03 17.92
CA GLU A 214 8.31 18.20 17.82
C GLU A 214 7.63 19.46 17.25
N ALA A 215 6.44 19.34 16.70
CA ALA A 215 5.67 20.44 16.12
C ALA A 215 4.39 20.79 16.89
N GLN A 216 4.05 20.00 17.92
CA GLN A 216 2.87 20.25 18.75
C GLN A 216 2.93 21.64 19.44
N GLY A 217 1.83 22.37 19.35
CA GLY A 217 1.70 23.71 19.96
C GLY A 217 2.41 24.84 19.19
N ARG A 218 3.06 24.57 18.07
CA ARG A 218 3.69 25.60 17.22
C ARG A 218 2.68 26.20 16.25
N SER A 219 2.84 27.50 15.94
CA SER A 219 2.08 28.14 14.85
C SER A 219 2.63 27.69 13.50
N TYR A 220 1.78 27.06 12.70
CA TYR A 220 2.17 26.45 11.42
C TYR A 220 2.64 27.46 10.36
N GLU A 221 2.24 28.71 10.48
CA GLU A 221 2.66 29.79 9.56
C GLU A 221 4.12 30.23 9.75
N THR A 222 4.73 29.91 10.92
CA THR A 222 6.02 30.46 11.32
C THR A 222 7.23 29.62 10.94
N PHE A 223 7.01 28.41 10.40
CA PHE A 223 8.10 27.51 10.03
C PHE A 223 7.77 26.67 8.78
N LEU A 224 8.80 26.21 8.11
CA LEU A 224 8.66 25.22 7.06
C LEU A 224 8.69 23.81 7.67
N ARG A 225 7.70 23.01 7.35
CA ARG A 225 7.69 21.59 7.72
C ARG A 225 8.82 20.85 7.02
N THR A 226 9.38 19.89 7.73
CA THR A 226 10.36 18.96 7.18
C THR A 226 9.65 17.75 6.58
N GLN A 227 10.34 17.00 5.71
CA GLN A 227 9.84 15.70 5.23
C GLN A 227 9.56 14.74 6.39
N ALA A 228 10.36 14.79 7.45
CA ALA A 228 10.15 13.97 8.65
C ALA A 228 8.82 14.29 9.38
N MET A 229 8.40 15.55 9.39
CA MET A 229 7.09 15.95 9.93
C MET A 229 5.94 15.43 9.05
N GLU A 230 6.10 15.52 7.73
CA GLU A 230 5.14 14.96 6.77
C GLU A 230 5.03 13.44 6.90
N ASN A 231 6.15 12.73 7.08
CA ASN A 231 6.20 11.28 7.23
C ASN A 231 5.40 10.81 8.47
N PHE A 232 5.39 11.57 9.57
CA PHE A 232 4.54 11.28 10.71
C PHE A 232 3.04 11.39 10.37
N ALA A 233 2.67 12.46 9.64
CA ALA A 233 1.29 12.66 9.20
C ALA A 233 0.83 11.56 8.22
N ILE A 234 1.70 11.13 7.31
CA ILE A 234 1.47 10.00 6.40
C ILE A 234 1.18 8.74 7.21
N ALA A 235 2.05 8.37 8.14
CA ALA A 235 1.87 7.18 8.97
C ALA A 235 0.55 7.22 9.76
N THR A 236 0.22 8.39 10.33
CA THR A 236 -1.05 8.61 11.06
C THR A 236 -2.25 8.41 10.14
N LEU A 237 -2.22 8.95 8.93
CA LEU A 237 -3.28 8.78 7.94
C LEU A 237 -3.50 7.31 7.60
N LEU A 238 -2.42 6.59 7.30
CA LEU A 238 -2.46 5.16 6.97
C LEU A 238 -3.03 4.34 8.13
N PHE A 239 -2.60 4.62 9.36
CA PHE A 239 -3.15 3.99 10.54
C PHE A 239 -4.66 4.24 10.68
N MET A 240 -5.11 5.49 10.49
CA MET A 240 -6.52 5.85 10.58
C MET A 240 -7.37 5.30 9.43
N ILE A 241 -6.78 4.97 8.29
CA ILE A 241 -7.46 4.24 7.21
C ILE A 241 -7.59 2.75 7.59
N MET A 242 -6.53 2.15 8.11
CA MET A 242 -6.51 0.73 8.50
C MET A 242 -7.39 0.45 9.73
N LEU A 243 -7.43 1.37 10.70
CA LEU A 243 -8.33 1.37 11.85
C LEU A 243 -9.32 2.55 11.72
N PRO A 244 -10.45 2.36 11.04
CA PRO A 244 -11.31 3.44 10.55
C PRO A 244 -11.51 4.60 11.52
N GLY A 245 -10.82 5.71 11.27
CA GLY A 245 -10.92 6.95 12.03
C GLY A 245 -10.27 6.95 13.42
N LYS A 246 -9.59 5.86 13.85
CA LYS A 246 -8.89 5.84 15.13
C LYS A 246 -7.48 6.41 15.01
N SER A 247 -7.19 7.43 15.79
CA SER A 247 -5.83 7.94 15.92
C SER A 247 -4.91 6.87 16.56
N PRO A 248 -3.65 6.75 16.13
CA PRO A 248 -2.69 5.82 16.73
C PRO A 248 -2.51 6.03 18.24
N TYR A 249 -2.71 7.23 18.73
CA TYR A 249 -2.55 7.58 20.14
C TYR A 249 -3.87 7.67 20.92
N SER A 250 -4.94 7.07 20.41
CA SER A 250 -6.18 6.90 21.16
C SER A 250 -6.01 5.78 22.19
N ALA A 251 -5.78 6.11 23.44
CA ALA A 251 -5.58 5.16 24.53
C ALA A 251 -6.66 5.32 25.62
N VAL A 252 -7.09 4.21 26.23
CA VAL A 252 -7.93 4.24 27.42
C VAL A 252 -7.12 4.74 28.61
N GLY A 253 -7.67 5.69 29.38
CA GLY A 253 -6.98 6.29 30.52
C GLY A 253 -5.78 7.17 30.16
N GLY A 254 -5.60 7.46 28.87
CA GLY A 254 -4.56 8.37 28.40
C GLY A 254 -4.90 9.84 28.66
N ALA A 255 -3.91 10.70 28.48
CA ALA A 255 -4.06 12.15 28.46
C ALA A 255 -4.82 12.63 27.20
N ASP A 256 -4.86 13.94 26.98
CA ASP A 256 -5.35 14.45 25.70
C ASP A 256 -4.50 13.95 24.51
N PRO A 257 -5.04 13.94 23.29
CA PRO A 257 -4.34 13.38 22.13
C PRO A 257 -2.96 13.98 21.86
N ALA A 258 -2.78 15.29 22.07
CA ALA A 258 -1.50 15.97 21.85
C ALA A 258 -0.45 15.51 22.86
N GLU A 259 -0.85 15.30 24.11
CA GLU A 259 0.02 14.79 25.17
C GLU A 259 0.40 13.33 24.91
N ASN A 260 -0.56 12.49 24.52
CA ASN A 260 -0.29 11.09 24.15
C ASN A 260 0.71 11.01 22.99
N ILE A 261 0.62 11.92 22.00
CA ILE A 261 1.58 12.03 20.90
C ILE A 261 2.97 12.39 21.43
N ARG A 262 3.06 13.41 22.30
CA ARG A 262 4.35 13.82 22.91
C ARG A 262 5.00 12.72 23.72
N GLN A 263 4.20 11.95 24.44
CA GLN A 263 4.67 10.82 25.26
C GLN A 263 4.98 9.56 24.43
N GLY A 264 4.52 9.46 23.19
CA GLY A 264 4.60 8.26 22.37
C GLY A 264 3.77 7.11 22.96
N SER A 265 2.63 7.43 23.59
CA SER A 265 1.75 6.45 24.26
C SER A 265 0.92 5.67 23.23
N PHE A 266 1.54 4.73 22.54
CA PHE A 266 0.91 3.90 21.52
C PHE A 266 0.24 2.66 22.14
N PRO A 267 -1.10 2.53 22.12
CA PRO A 267 -1.81 1.49 22.86
C PRO A 267 -1.68 0.09 22.26
N TYR A 268 -1.15 -0.07 21.05
CA TYR A 268 -1.02 -1.35 20.34
C TYR A 268 0.42 -1.90 20.36
N GLU A 269 1.25 -1.43 21.29
CA GLU A 269 2.68 -1.80 21.35
C GLU A 269 2.95 -3.19 21.92
N SER A 270 1.98 -3.76 22.65
CA SER A 270 2.07 -5.07 23.30
C SER A 270 0.80 -5.88 23.09
N ASP A 271 0.83 -7.16 23.44
CA ASP A 271 -0.33 -8.04 23.43
C ASP A 271 -1.34 -7.70 24.55
N ASP A 272 -0.95 -6.84 25.49
CA ASP A 272 -1.87 -6.28 26.49
C ASP A 272 -2.78 -5.23 25.85
N ASN A 273 -4.01 -5.64 25.59
CA ASN A 273 -5.03 -4.77 24.99
C ASN A 273 -5.73 -3.85 25.98
N SER A 274 -5.26 -3.75 27.24
CA SER A 274 -5.93 -2.97 28.31
C SER A 274 -6.02 -1.47 27.97
N LYS A 275 -5.04 -0.94 27.21
CA LYS A 275 -4.99 0.45 26.75
C LYS A 275 -5.68 0.68 25.40
N VAL A 276 -6.04 -0.37 24.69
CA VAL A 276 -6.71 -0.26 23.38
C VAL A 276 -8.13 0.26 23.58
N PRO A 277 -8.61 1.23 22.80
CA PRO A 277 -9.97 1.73 22.91
C PRO A 277 -11.03 0.62 22.86
N PRO A 278 -12.11 0.72 23.64
CA PRO A 278 -13.15 -0.28 23.65
C PRO A 278 -13.82 -0.42 22.28
N GLY A 279 -14.24 -1.63 21.93
CA GLY A 279 -14.86 -1.96 20.65
C GLY A 279 -14.02 -2.96 19.85
N LYS A 280 -14.10 -2.89 18.52
CA LYS A 280 -13.46 -3.89 17.63
C LYS A 280 -12.02 -3.57 17.22
N TRP A 281 -11.42 -2.54 17.78
CA TRP A 281 -10.14 -2.01 17.34
C TRP A 281 -8.98 -2.99 17.55
N GLY A 282 -8.92 -3.64 18.72
CA GLY A 282 -7.95 -4.71 18.97
C GLY A 282 -8.10 -5.88 18.01
N PHE A 283 -9.34 -6.24 17.66
CA PHE A 283 -9.62 -7.29 16.71
C PHE A 283 -9.18 -6.92 15.29
N ILE A 284 -9.53 -5.71 14.82
CA ILE A 284 -9.07 -5.21 13.51
C ILE A 284 -7.55 -5.19 13.46
N TRP A 285 -6.90 -4.72 14.53
CA TRP A 285 -5.45 -4.70 14.68
C TRP A 285 -4.84 -6.10 14.56
N SER A 286 -5.34 -7.09 15.29
CA SER A 286 -4.82 -8.45 15.30
C SER A 286 -4.91 -9.15 13.93
N HIS A 287 -5.85 -8.74 13.07
CA HIS A 287 -6.06 -9.31 11.74
C HIS A 287 -5.22 -8.63 10.62
N MET A 288 -4.51 -7.56 10.93
CA MET A 288 -3.54 -7.01 9.97
C MET A 288 -2.31 -7.92 9.85
N SER A 289 -1.62 -7.85 8.71
CA SER A 289 -0.37 -8.59 8.52
C SER A 289 0.65 -8.24 9.61
N TYR A 290 1.45 -9.21 10.02
CA TYR A 290 2.50 -8.99 11.04
C TYR A 290 3.43 -7.83 10.66
N ASN A 291 3.91 -7.81 9.42
CA ASN A 291 4.82 -6.77 8.95
C ASN A 291 4.20 -5.38 9.00
N THR A 292 2.90 -5.25 8.65
CA THR A 292 2.19 -3.97 8.71
C THR A 292 2.02 -3.49 10.15
N ARG A 293 1.64 -4.41 11.07
CA ARG A 293 1.56 -4.10 12.51
C ARG A 293 2.91 -3.66 13.06
N GLN A 294 3.97 -4.42 12.75
CA GLN A 294 5.32 -4.11 13.20
C GLN A 294 5.78 -2.75 12.69
N ALA A 295 5.52 -2.41 11.42
CA ALA A 295 5.83 -1.09 10.87
C ALA A 295 5.14 0.05 11.64
N PHE A 296 3.87 -0.12 12.00
CA PHE A 296 3.17 0.86 12.84
C PHE A 296 3.71 0.92 14.27
N VAL A 297 4.01 -0.23 14.90
CA VAL A 297 4.62 -0.27 16.24
C VAL A 297 5.95 0.47 16.25
N GLU A 298 6.84 0.18 15.31
CA GLU A 298 8.15 0.84 15.19
C GLU A 298 8.05 2.34 14.88
N THR A 299 6.94 2.78 14.27
CA THR A 299 6.69 4.20 13.96
C THR A 299 6.14 4.99 15.15
N PHE A 300 5.22 4.39 15.93
CA PHE A 300 4.45 5.15 16.94
C PHE A 300 4.88 4.89 18.38
N ARG A 301 5.52 3.75 18.66
CA ARG A 301 6.03 3.42 19.99
C ARG A 301 7.28 4.24 20.30
N LYS A 302 7.35 4.82 21.49
CA LYS A 302 8.55 5.50 21.97
C LYS A 302 9.75 4.54 21.94
N GLY A 303 10.84 4.98 21.30
CA GLY A 303 12.03 4.14 21.09
C GLY A 303 11.90 3.10 19.99
N GLY A 304 10.83 3.12 19.20
CA GLY A 304 10.71 2.32 17.99
C GLY A 304 11.70 2.74 16.91
N GLY A 305 12.02 1.83 15.98
CA GLY A 305 13.03 2.05 14.96
C GLY A 305 12.77 3.22 14.02
N TYR A 306 11.48 3.59 13.85
CA TYR A 306 11.03 4.71 13.00
C TYR A 306 10.40 5.86 13.80
N PHE A 307 10.56 5.89 15.12
CA PHE A 307 9.96 6.92 15.98
C PHE A 307 10.65 8.28 15.82
N GLU A 308 11.98 8.29 15.82
CA GLU A 308 12.77 9.51 15.73
C GLU A 308 12.63 10.17 14.34
N PRO A 309 12.58 11.52 14.25
CA PRO A 309 12.31 12.24 13.01
C PRO A 309 13.17 11.79 11.81
N GLU A 310 14.46 11.60 12.02
CA GLU A 310 15.43 11.25 10.98
C GLU A 310 15.25 9.83 10.44
N LYS A 311 14.56 8.98 11.21
CA LYS A 311 14.33 7.56 10.89
C LYS A 311 12.92 7.28 10.38
N ARG A 312 12.02 8.26 10.41
CA ARG A 312 10.62 8.08 10.00
C ARG A 312 10.52 7.58 8.57
N MET A 313 9.77 6.54 8.40
CA MET A 313 9.51 5.93 7.11
C MET A 313 8.79 6.91 6.18
N ASN A 314 9.34 7.13 4.99
CA ASN A 314 8.75 7.96 3.94
C ASN A 314 7.66 7.21 3.16
N ALA A 315 7.10 7.84 2.14
CA ALA A 315 6.06 7.23 1.30
C ALA A 315 6.54 5.95 0.60
N ASP A 316 7.80 5.87 0.16
CA ASP A 316 8.36 4.68 -0.50
C ASP A 316 8.39 3.48 0.45
N GLY A 317 8.87 3.67 1.69
CA GLY A 317 8.89 2.61 2.68
C GLY A 317 7.48 2.09 3.01
N TRP A 318 6.50 2.98 3.11
CA TRP A 318 5.11 2.58 3.32
C TRP A 318 4.51 1.89 2.09
N ILE A 319 4.86 2.28 0.86
CA ILE A 319 4.45 1.58 -0.36
C ILE A 319 4.93 0.12 -0.29
N GLU A 320 6.20 -0.13 0.03
CA GLU A 320 6.72 -1.50 0.16
C GLU A 320 5.96 -2.33 1.21
N VAL A 321 5.62 -1.74 2.37
CA VAL A 321 4.85 -2.41 3.42
C VAL A 321 3.46 -2.80 2.90
N PHE A 322 2.77 -1.88 2.23
CA PHE A 322 1.41 -2.11 1.75
C PHE A 322 1.37 -3.00 0.51
N GLU A 323 2.35 -2.96 -0.37
CA GLU A 323 2.48 -3.90 -1.49
C GLU A 323 2.69 -5.33 -0.99
N LYS A 324 3.59 -5.54 -0.02
CA LYS A 324 3.77 -6.86 0.62
C LYS A 324 2.47 -7.35 1.26
N TYR A 325 1.71 -6.45 1.89
CA TYR A 325 0.40 -6.79 2.43
C TYR A 325 -0.61 -7.13 1.33
N TRP A 326 -0.65 -6.36 0.26
CA TRP A 326 -1.51 -6.61 -0.91
C TRP A 326 -1.28 -7.99 -1.51
N TYR A 327 -0.04 -8.35 -1.77
CA TYR A 327 0.32 -9.67 -2.32
C TYR A 327 0.00 -10.81 -1.34
N GLY A 328 0.20 -10.60 -0.05
CA GLY A 328 -0.12 -11.57 0.99
C GLY A 328 -1.62 -11.85 1.16
N THR A 329 -2.49 -10.91 0.76
CA THR A 329 -3.96 -11.08 0.85
C THR A 329 -4.57 -11.81 -0.35
N GLY A 330 -3.78 -12.17 -1.36
CA GLY A 330 -4.27 -12.78 -2.62
C GLY A 330 -5.15 -14.02 -2.45
N HIS A 331 -5.03 -14.75 -1.33
CA HIS A 331 -5.82 -15.93 -1.01
C HIS A 331 -7.04 -15.64 -0.11
N MET A 332 -7.19 -14.43 0.42
CA MET A 332 -8.25 -14.08 1.39
C MET A 332 -9.45 -13.34 0.75
N LEU A 333 -9.46 -13.19 -0.58
CA LEU A 333 -10.30 -12.21 -1.28
C LEU A 333 -11.80 -12.51 -1.32
N GLU A 334 -12.20 -13.77 -1.26
CA GLU A 334 -13.61 -14.14 -1.38
C GLU A 334 -14.34 -14.12 -0.04
N ASN A 335 -13.63 -14.28 1.07
CA ASN A 335 -14.17 -14.32 2.42
C ASN A 335 -13.30 -13.47 3.36
N ASP A 336 -13.25 -12.15 3.13
CA ASP A 336 -12.54 -11.27 4.04
C ASP A 336 -13.26 -11.20 5.40
N PRO A 337 -12.70 -11.82 6.47
CA PRO A 337 -13.33 -11.77 7.79
C PRO A 337 -13.43 -10.35 8.33
N MET A 338 -12.58 -9.43 7.90
CA MET A 338 -12.65 -8.01 8.26
C MET A 338 -13.94 -7.33 7.82
N ALA A 339 -14.56 -7.78 6.72
CA ALA A 339 -15.85 -7.22 6.30
C ALA A 339 -16.94 -7.47 7.33
N MET A 340 -16.93 -8.62 8.02
CA MET A 340 -17.87 -8.93 9.10
C MET A 340 -17.56 -8.16 10.39
N ASP A 341 -16.29 -7.87 10.64
CA ASP A 341 -15.83 -7.22 11.88
C ASP A 341 -15.91 -5.71 11.81
N LEU A 342 -15.59 -5.13 10.68
CA LEU A 342 -15.81 -3.71 10.39
C LEU A 342 -17.31 -3.39 10.28
N PHE A 343 -18.11 -4.35 9.80
CA PHE A 343 -19.54 -4.19 9.51
C PHE A 343 -20.40 -5.26 10.19
N PRO A 344 -20.39 -5.39 11.53
CA PRO A 344 -21.16 -6.41 12.26
C PRO A 344 -22.66 -6.33 12.02
N THR A 345 -23.16 -5.21 11.52
CA THR A 345 -24.58 -5.01 11.17
C THR A 345 -24.94 -5.46 9.77
N ARG A 346 -23.96 -5.96 9.01
CA ARG A 346 -24.16 -6.58 7.71
C ARG A 346 -23.67 -8.02 7.71
N PRO A 347 -24.41 -8.95 8.24
CA PRO A 347 -24.26 -10.31 7.77
C PRO A 347 -24.51 -10.25 6.25
N LYS A 348 -23.56 -10.75 5.42
CA LYS A 348 -23.83 -10.97 3.99
C LYS A 348 -24.99 -11.95 3.90
N MET A 349 -26.23 -11.44 3.90
CA MET A 349 -27.40 -12.28 3.73
C MET A 349 -27.38 -12.81 2.31
N ARG A 350 -27.40 -14.12 2.17
CA ARG A 350 -27.60 -14.81 0.89
C ARG A 350 -29.03 -15.32 0.81
N GLU A 351 -29.53 -15.45 -0.39
CA GLU A 351 -30.77 -16.19 -0.61
C GLU A 351 -30.48 -17.68 -0.66
N CYS A 352 -31.26 -18.44 0.10
CA CYS A 352 -31.22 -19.89 0.06
C CYS A 352 -31.68 -20.39 -1.30
N LYS A 353 -30.82 -21.09 -2.04
CA LYS A 353 -31.19 -21.64 -3.35
C LYS A 353 -32.32 -22.66 -3.32
N LYS A 354 -32.66 -23.22 -2.15
CA LYS A 354 -33.75 -24.20 -2.00
C LYS A 354 -35.09 -23.57 -1.65
N CYS A 355 -35.11 -22.60 -0.71
CA CYS A 355 -36.38 -22.05 -0.19
C CYS A 355 -36.52 -20.53 -0.37
N GLY A 356 -35.54 -19.82 -0.98
CA GLY A 356 -35.57 -18.38 -1.14
C GLY A 356 -35.39 -17.56 0.14
N LYS A 357 -35.35 -18.19 1.32
CA LYS A 357 -35.19 -17.49 2.60
C LYS A 357 -33.83 -16.82 2.67
N ARG A 358 -33.79 -15.54 3.05
CA ARG A 358 -32.53 -14.83 3.30
C ARG A 358 -31.90 -15.35 4.59
N TYR A 359 -30.63 -15.69 4.55
CA TYR A 359 -29.90 -16.24 5.70
C TYR A 359 -28.47 -15.68 5.76
N VAL A 360 -27.88 -15.74 6.96
CA VAL A 360 -26.48 -15.39 7.20
C VAL A 360 -25.62 -16.64 6.98
N PRO A 361 -24.73 -16.68 5.96
CA PRO A 361 -23.86 -17.82 5.76
C PRO A 361 -22.88 -17.97 6.92
N LYS A 362 -22.74 -19.19 7.44
CA LYS A 362 -21.71 -19.52 8.43
C LYS A 362 -20.34 -19.59 7.78
N PRO A 363 -19.24 -19.13 8.45
CA PRO A 363 -17.91 -19.01 7.84
C PRO A 363 -17.39 -20.29 7.17
N ASN A 364 -17.73 -21.44 7.72
CA ASN A 364 -17.24 -22.75 7.23
C ASN A 364 -18.23 -23.48 6.31
N ARG A 365 -19.25 -22.76 5.80
CA ARG A 365 -20.31 -23.38 5.00
C ARG A 365 -20.31 -22.86 3.58
N HIS A 366 -19.85 -23.69 2.64
CA HIS A 366 -19.81 -23.36 1.20
C HIS A 366 -21.15 -23.52 0.48
N ALA A 367 -22.08 -24.30 1.02
CA ALA A 367 -23.37 -24.54 0.37
C ALA A 367 -24.29 -23.31 0.49
N PRO A 368 -24.92 -22.87 -0.63
CA PRO A 368 -25.80 -21.70 -0.65
C PRO A 368 -27.21 -22.04 -0.11
N LEU A 369 -27.28 -22.60 1.08
CA LEU A 369 -28.51 -23.04 1.77
C LEU A 369 -28.59 -22.41 3.16
N CYS A 370 -29.80 -22.03 3.60
CA CYS A 370 -30.08 -21.64 5.00
C CYS A 370 -29.86 -22.84 5.95
N ASP A 371 -29.85 -22.58 7.27
CA ASP A 371 -29.58 -23.62 8.26
C ASP A 371 -30.59 -24.79 8.19
N ASP A 372 -31.85 -24.46 7.99
CA ASP A 372 -32.93 -25.45 7.90
C ASP A 372 -32.73 -26.35 6.67
N CYS A 373 -32.58 -25.74 5.49
CA CYS A 373 -32.36 -26.47 4.23
C CYS A 373 -31.00 -27.21 4.20
N TYR A 374 -30.00 -26.71 4.93
CA TYR A 374 -28.72 -27.38 5.07
C TYR A 374 -28.84 -28.64 5.95
N GLY A 375 -29.56 -28.56 7.07
CA GLY A 375 -29.85 -29.71 7.93
C GLY A 375 -30.59 -30.82 7.19
N GLU A 376 -31.64 -30.47 6.47
CA GLU A 376 -32.40 -31.41 5.63
C GLU A 376 -31.58 -32.04 4.49
N SER A 377 -30.63 -31.30 3.90
CA SER A 377 -29.77 -31.80 2.82
C SER A 377 -28.63 -32.69 3.32
N SER A 378 -28.36 -32.75 4.61
CA SER A 378 -27.26 -33.56 5.16
C SER A 378 -27.54 -35.07 5.08
N ALA A 379 -28.80 -35.49 5.11
CA ALA A 379 -29.20 -36.88 4.90
C ALA A 379 -29.04 -37.30 3.41
N GLY A 380 -29.44 -36.46 2.46
CA GLY A 380 -29.26 -36.69 1.04
C GLY A 380 -27.81 -36.53 0.53
N ARG A 381 -26.95 -35.91 1.33
CA ARG A 381 -25.56 -35.63 0.94
C ARG A 381 -24.63 -36.84 1.00
N ARG A 382 -24.85 -37.77 1.91
CA ARG A 382 -24.04 -39.01 1.91
C ARG A 382 -24.17 -39.71 0.57
N GLU A 383 -25.40 -39.89 0.08
CA GLU A 383 -25.68 -40.54 -1.19
C GLU A 383 -25.18 -39.72 -2.41
N SER A 384 -25.38 -38.39 -2.38
CA SER A 384 -24.86 -37.50 -3.42
C SER A 384 -23.33 -37.34 -3.36
N HIS A 385 -22.74 -37.40 -2.16
CA HIS A 385 -21.30 -37.33 -1.99
C HIS A 385 -20.61 -38.62 -2.45
N GLU A 386 -21.19 -39.78 -2.19
CA GLU A 386 -20.68 -41.05 -2.67
C GLU A 386 -20.80 -41.19 -4.21
N LYS A 387 -21.94 -40.75 -4.80
CA LYS A 387 -22.10 -40.67 -6.25
C LYS A 387 -21.13 -39.66 -6.87
N TRP A 388 -20.98 -38.46 -6.26
CA TRP A 388 -20.05 -37.46 -6.70
C TRP A 388 -18.60 -37.92 -6.57
N LEU A 389 -18.22 -38.61 -5.50
CA LEU A 389 -16.90 -39.23 -5.37
C LEU A 389 -16.64 -40.24 -6.48
N ALA A 390 -17.63 -41.08 -6.83
CA ALA A 390 -17.50 -42.08 -7.92
C ALA A 390 -17.34 -41.46 -9.32
N GLU A 391 -18.00 -40.30 -9.56
CA GLU A 391 -17.92 -39.58 -10.85
C GLU A 391 -16.67 -38.68 -10.97
N VAL A 392 -16.12 -38.25 -9.88
CA VAL A 392 -15.08 -37.22 -9.78
C VAL A 392 -13.68 -37.81 -9.75
N TRP A 393 -13.57 -39.08 -9.43
CA TRP A 393 -12.28 -39.74 -9.30
C TRP A 393 -11.90 -40.46 -10.61
N LYS A 394 -10.89 -39.94 -11.32
CA LYS A 394 -10.23 -40.68 -12.40
C LYS A 394 -8.99 -41.35 -11.82
N SER A 395 -8.99 -42.69 -11.83
CA SER A 395 -7.82 -43.48 -11.45
C SER A 395 -7.24 -44.18 -12.70
N TYR A 396 -5.93 -44.16 -12.82
CA TYR A 396 -5.18 -44.82 -13.88
C TYR A 396 -3.88 -45.41 -13.33
N PRO A 397 -3.32 -46.47 -13.97
CA PRO A 397 -2.13 -47.11 -13.42
C PRO A 397 -0.90 -46.22 -13.54
N CYS A 398 -0.01 -46.35 -12.55
CA CYS A 398 1.33 -45.75 -12.59
C CYS A 398 2.13 -46.31 -13.77
N LYS A 399 2.83 -45.45 -14.53
CA LYS A 399 3.65 -45.89 -15.69
C LYS A 399 4.95 -46.62 -15.31
N ASN A 400 5.31 -46.71 -14.05
CA ASN A 400 6.43 -47.53 -13.61
C ASN A 400 6.07 -49.03 -13.72
N PRO A 401 6.72 -49.82 -14.59
CA PRO A 401 6.37 -51.23 -14.82
C PRO A 401 6.47 -52.13 -13.58
N LYS A 402 7.22 -51.69 -12.59
CA LYS A 402 7.40 -52.39 -11.30
C LYS A 402 6.45 -51.89 -10.20
N CYS A 403 5.56 -50.97 -10.52
CA CYS A 403 4.64 -50.37 -9.56
C CYS A 403 3.20 -50.76 -9.87
N HIS A 404 2.48 -51.30 -8.89
CA HIS A 404 1.08 -51.67 -9.02
C HIS A 404 0.12 -50.60 -8.48
N ASN A 405 0.62 -49.41 -8.09
CA ASN A 405 -0.19 -48.34 -7.55
C ASN A 405 -0.99 -47.65 -8.67
N THR A 406 -2.19 -47.20 -8.32
CA THR A 406 -3.02 -46.31 -9.15
C THR A 406 -2.82 -44.86 -8.76
N ILE A 407 -2.85 -43.98 -9.75
CA ILE A 407 -2.86 -42.51 -9.56
C ILE A 407 -4.33 -42.10 -9.59
N THR A 408 -4.75 -41.36 -8.54
CA THR A 408 -6.11 -40.87 -8.43
C THR A 408 -6.11 -39.33 -8.50
N LEU A 409 -6.87 -38.78 -9.47
CA LEU A 409 -7.01 -37.33 -9.64
C LEU A 409 -8.38 -36.87 -9.18
N TYR A 410 -8.40 -35.79 -8.39
CA TYR A 410 -9.61 -35.11 -7.98
C TYR A 410 -10.00 -34.02 -8.98
N ASN A 411 -11.30 -33.76 -9.17
CA ASN A 411 -11.76 -32.69 -10.07
C ASN A 411 -11.21 -31.31 -9.70
N ARG A 412 -10.93 -31.06 -8.43
CA ARG A 412 -10.23 -29.81 -8.00
C ARG A 412 -8.85 -29.64 -8.61
N ASP A 413 -8.24 -30.74 -9.06
CA ASP A 413 -6.93 -30.74 -9.68
C ASP A 413 -7.03 -30.55 -11.22
N GLN A 414 -8.25 -30.59 -11.80
CA GLN A 414 -8.44 -30.37 -13.24
C GLN A 414 -7.95 -28.97 -13.67
N GLY A 415 -8.23 -27.92 -12.90
CA GLY A 415 -7.69 -26.56 -13.14
C GLY A 415 -6.17 -26.51 -13.10
N ARG A 416 -5.54 -27.35 -12.29
CA ARG A 416 -4.09 -27.45 -12.14
C ARG A 416 -3.42 -28.12 -13.33
N TYR A 417 -4.16 -29.02 -14.04
CA TYR A 417 -3.65 -29.82 -15.14
C TYR A 417 -4.30 -29.51 -16.50
N GLN A 418 -5.21 -28.53 -16.59
CA GLN A 418 -5.91 -28.16 -17.84
C GLN A 418 -4.96 -27.89 -19.02
N ASN A 419 -3.74 -27.42 -18.76
CA ASN A 419 -2.71 -27.12 -19.76
C ASN A 419 -1.38 -27.87 -19.50
N LYS A 420 -1.36 -28.88 -18.62
CA LYS A 420 -0.17 -29.65 -18.28
C LYS A 420 -0.42 -31.14 -18.44
N ARG A 421 0.62 -31.90 -18.75
CA ARG A 421 0.53 -33.36 -18.83
C ARG A 421 0.11 -33.93 -17.47
N LEU A 422 -0.82 -34.92 -17.50
CA LEU A 422 -1.22 -35.65 -16.31
C LEU A 422 -0.02 -36.36 -15.68
N PRO A 423 -0.01 -36.52 -14.34
CA PRO A 423 1.06 -37.26 -13.66
C PRO A 423 1.17 -38.68 -14.22
N GLU A 424 2.34 -39.09 -14.64
CA GLU A 424 2.59 -40.40 -15.20
C GLU A 424 2.94 -41.45 -14.14
N TYR A 425 3.37 -41.00 -12.97
CA TYR A 425 3.87 -41.81 -11.86
C TYR A 425 3.11 -41.52 -10.57
N CYS A 426 2.85 -42.54 -9.75
CA CYS A 426 2.24 -42.35 -8.42
C CYS A 426 3.21 -41.63 -7.46
N GLN A 427 2.67 -41.16 -6.33
CA GLN A 427 3.44 -40.40 -5.36
C GLN A 427 4.67 -41.15 -4.83
N ALA A 428 4.56 -42.48 -4.59
CA ALA A 428 5.68 -43.30 -4.16
C ALA A 428 6.80 -43.32 -5.22
N CYS A 429 6.46 -43.53 -6.51
CA CYS A 429 7.44 -43.47 -7.58
C CYS A 429 8.04 -42.07 -7.81
N TRP A 430 7.35 -41.06 -7.40
CA TRP A 430 7.87 -39.67 -7.45
C TRP A 430 8.82 -39.35 -6.32
N GLN A 431 8.63 -39.93 -5.15
CA GLN A 431 9.46 -39.65 -3.96
C GLN A 431 10.80 -40.38 -3.99
N ASP A 432 10.94 -41.47 -4.76
CA ASP A 432 12.09 -42.38 -4.72
C ASP A 432 13.21 -42.08 -5.74
N MET A 433 13.24 -40.86 -6.32
CA MET A 433 14.30 -40.46 -7.25
C MET A 433 15.29 -39.51 -6.61
N PRO A 434 16.46 -40.01 -6.16
CA PRO A 434 17.51 -39.15 -5.61
C PRO A 434 18.22 -38.34 -6.72
N CYS A 435 18.58 -37.13 -6.42
CA CYS A 435 19.44 -36.32 -7.26
C CYS A 435 20.76 -37.05 -7.51
N ARG A 436 21.18 -37.18 -8.75
CA ARG A 436 22.41 -37.91 -9.15
C ARG A 436 23.70 -37.28 -8.56
N LYS A 437 23.68 -36.01 -8.14
CA LYS A 437 24.85 -35.31 -7.59
C LYS A 437 24.85 -35.28 -6.05
N CYS A 438 23.72 -35.05 -5.38
CA CYS A 438 23.69 -34.87 -3.93
C CYS A 438 22.75 -35.83 -3.18
N GLY A 439 22.09 -36.76 -3.86
CA GLY A 439 21.18 -37.71 -3.22
C GLY A 439 19.85 -37.13 -2.73
N TYR A 440 19.60 -35.83 -2.90
CA TYR A 440 18.34 -35.21 -2.47
C TYR A 440 17.17 -35.83 -3.20
N VAL A 441 16.21 -36.35 -2.46
CA VAL A 441 15.02 -37.01 -3.01
C VAL A 441 13.96 -35.97 -3.34
N ALA A 442 13.54 -35.92 -4.59
CA ALA A 442 12.44 -35.07 -5.06
C ALA A 442 11.61 -35.78 -6.13
N ALA A 443 10.48 -35.22 -6.51
CA ALA A 443 9.63 -35.76 -7.53
C ALA A 443 10.39 -35.95 -8.86
N LYS A 444 10.23 -37.12 -9.51
CA LYS A 444 10.95 -37.47 -10.74
C LYS A 444 10.87 -36.40 -11.83
N TRP A 445 9.73 -35.76 -12.03
CA TRP A 445 9.57 -34.70 -13.02
C TRP A 445 10.47 -33.48 -12.74
N MET A 446 10.73 -33.18 -11.47
CA MET A 446 11.67 -32.10 -11.09
C MET A 446 13.12 -32.44 -11.43
N HIS A 447 13.46 -33.72 -11.47
CA HIS A 447 14.77 -34.22 -11.86
C HIS A 447 14.89 -34.43 -13.36
N ASP A 448 13.86 -34.91 -14.01
CA ASP A 448 13.87 -35.20 -15.47
C ASP A 448 14.08 -33.91 -16.29
N GLU A 449 13.38 -32.81 -15.95
CA GLU A 449 13.58 -31.50 -16.60
C GLU A 449 15.00 -30.93 -16.43
N ARG A 450 15.77 -31.44 -15.47
CA ARG A 450 17.12 -30.99 -15.14
C ARG A 450 18.17 -32.08 -15.27
N GLY A 451 17.92 -33.08 -16.12
CA GLY A 451 18.85 -34.16 -16.38
C GLY A 451 19.19 -35.02 -15.14
N GLY A 452 18.22 -35.23 -14.24
CA GLY A 452 18.39 -36.03 -13.03
C GLY A 452 19.01 -35.25 -11.85
N LEU A 453 19.04 -33.92 -11.90
CA LEU A 453 19.57 -33.05 -10.85
C LEU A 453 18.46 -32.33 -10.09
N CYS A 454 18.64 -32.11 -8.78
CA CYS A 454 17.82 -31.18 -8.04
C CYS A 454 18.12 -29.73 -8.48
N ARG A 455 17.22 -28.80 -8.16
CA ARG A 455 17.36 -27.40 -8.58
C ARG A 455 18.73 -26.80 -8.21
N ARG A 456 19.18 -27.02 -6.99
CA ARG A 456 20.46 -26.50 -6.51
C ARG A 456 21.64 -27.05 -7.32
N CYS A 457 21.70 -28.35 -7.51
CA CYS A 457 22.79 -28.98 -8.26
C CYS A 457 22.78 -28.61 -9.74
N TYR A 458 21.62 -28.39 -10.34
CA TYR A 458 21.48 -27.91 -11.71
C TYR A 458 21.98 -26.47 -11.86
N GLU A 459 21.60 -25.59 -10.94
CA GLU A 459 22.06 -24.20 -10.93
C GLU A 459 23.58 -24.10 -10.71
N GLU A 460 24.15 -24.96 -9.85
CA GLU A 460 25.60 -25.09 -9.66
C GLU A 460 26.31 -25.54 -10.94
N GLU A 461 25.82 -26.59 -11.60
CA GLU A 461 26.39 -27.10 -12.86
C GLU A 461 26.31 -26.06 -13.99
N GLN A 462 25.20 -25.31 -14.07
CA GLN A 462 25.05 -24.20 -15.03
C GLN A 462 26.01 -23.04 -14.72
N ARG A 463 26.29 -22.76 -13.44
CA ARG A 463 27.26 -21.75 -13.02
C ARG A 463 28.69 -22.18 -13.36
N GLU A 464 29.04 -23.44 -13.09
CA GLU A 464 30.35 -23.99 -13.43
C GLU A 464 30.60 -23.99 -14.95
N ASN A 465 29.57 -24.35 -15.74
CA ASN A 465 29.67 -24.33 -17.20
C ASN A 465 29.83 -22.91 -17.75
N ARG A 466 29.13 -21.92 -17.20
CA ARG A 466 29.33 -20.50 -17.56
C ARG A 466 30.73 -20.02 -17.20
N LEU A 467 31.24 -20.39 -16.04
CA LEU A 467 32.62 -20.02 -15.63
C LEU A 467 33.67 -20.71 -16.52
N LYS A 468 33.48 -21.95 -16.94
CA LYS A 468 34.34 -22.66 -17.91
C LYS A 468 34.32 -21.99 -19.28
N GLN A 469 33.15 -21.60 -19.76
CA GLN A 469 33.03 -20.85 -21.03
C GLN A 469 33.69 -19.47 -20.96
N GLN A 470 33.54 -18.76 -19.85
CA GLN A 470 34.22 -17.46 -19.63
C GLN A 470 35.75 -17.62 -19.55
N ARG A 471 36.26 -18.69 -18.89
CA ARG A 471 37.70 -18.98 -18.86
C ARG A 471 38.25 -19.42 -20.21
N ALA A 472 37.48 -20.17 -20.99
CA ALA A 472 37.86 -20.56 -22.36
C ALA A 472 37.89 -19.36 -23.32
N ALA A 473 36.98 -18.39 -23.11
CA ALA A 473 36.95 -17.16 -23.90
C ALA A 473 38.03 -16.12 -23.51
N ALA A 474 38.64 -16.31 -22.32
CA ALA A 474 39.65 -15.39 -21.78
C ALA A 474 41.12 -15.86 -22.01
N GLN A 475 41.35 -16.98 -22.70
CA GLN A 475 42.71 -17.38 -23.06
C GLN A 475 43.16 -16.67 -24.34
N PRO A 476 44.20 -15.81 -24.29
CA PRO A 476 44.78 -15.24 -25.50
C PRO A 476 45.58 -16.31 -26.24
N SER A 477 45.37 -16.38 -27.55
CA SER A 477 46.18 -17.16 -28.48
C SER A 477 47.64 -16.65 -28.42
N MET A 478 48.56 -17.48 -27.94
CA MET A 478 50.00 -17.21 -28.08
C MET A 478 50.50 -17.72 -29.45
N PRO A 479 51.34 -16.95 -30.13
CA PRO A 479 51.95 -17.40 -31.39
C PRO A 479 53.12 -18.37 -31.12
N ASP A 480 53.30 -19.30 -32.09
CA ASP A 480 54.37 -20.27 -32.18
C ASP A 480 55.75 -19.64 -32.07
N VAL A 481 56.58 -20.15 -31.17
CA VAL A 481 58.06 -20.05 -31.24
C VAL A 481 58.68 -21.39 -30.97
N LYS A 482 59.52 -21.82 -31.91
CA LYS A 482 60.29 -23.08 -31.99
C LYS A 482 61.36 -23.19 -30.93
N THR A 483 61.50 -24.42 -30.46
CA THR A 483 62.72 -25.16 -30.05
C THR A 483 63.95 -24.47 -29.49
N ALA A 484 64.36 -24.85 -28.28
CA ALA A 484 65.74 -25.33 -28.00
C ALA A 484 65.84 -25.98 -26.62
N SER A 485 66.32 -27.23 -26.65
CA SER A 485 67.16 -28.02 -25.74
C SER A 485 67.29 -27.71 -24.27
N THR A 486 67.09 -28.80 -23.51
CA THR A 486 67.54 -29.15 -22.15
C THR A 486 69.01 -28.76 -21.81
N PRO A 487 69.49 -28.71 -20.53
CA PRO A 487 69.50 -29.85 -19.65
C PRO A 487 69.30 -29.61 -18.11
N SER A 488 68.88 -30.67 -17.51
CA SER A 488 69.19 -31.34 -16.24
C SER A 488 69.69 -30.60 -14.98
N LEU A 489 69.23 -31.19 -13.89
CA LEU A 489 69.80 -31.36 -12.53
C LEU A 489 69.36 -30.41 -11.41
N GLY A 490 68.84 -31.05 -10.39
CA GLY A 490 69.01 -30.63 -9.03
C GLY A 490 67.87 -31.06 -8.07
N LYS A 491 68.11 -32.20 -7.42
CA LYS A 491 67.42 -32.73 -6.26
C LYS A 491 67.38 -31.72 -5.10
N SER A 492 66.35 -31.66 -4.31
CA SER A 492 66.33 -32.15 -2.90
C SER A 492 65.14 -31.51 -2.14
N GLN A 493 64.46 -32.42 -1.54
CA GLN A 493 64.09 -32.55 -0.12
C GLN A 493 63.07 -31.59 0.48
N GLU A 494 61.92 -32.19 0.79
CA GLU A 494 61.42 -32.42 2.18
C GLU A 494 61.27 -31.17 3.05
N ASN A 495 60.09 -30.85 3.48
CA ASN A 495 59.54 -31.20 4.78
C ASN A 495 58.17 -30.56 5.05
N SER A 496 57.30 -31.43 5.53
CA SER A 496 56.42 -31.35 6.71
C SER A 496 55.39 -30.21 6.80
N SER A 497 54.15 -30.57 6.69
CA SER A 497 53.21 -30.92 7.78
C SER A 497 52.56 -29.73 8.50
N GLU A 498 51.31 -29.95 8.80
CA GLU A 498 50.42 -29.23 9.72
C GLU A 498 49.80 -27.97 9.12
N GLY A 499 48.51 -27.81 9.02
CA GLY A 499 47.39 -28.26 9.77
C GLY A 499 46.30 -27.24 9.54
N CYS A 500 45.16 -27.63 9.08
CA CYS A 500 43.95 -26.84 9.27
C CYS A 500 42.71 -27.73 9.30
N LEU A 501 42.52 -28.34 10.46
CA LEU A 501 41.27 -28.93 10.91
C LEU A 501 40.66 -27.97 11.92
N SER A 502 39.90 -26.96 11.49
CA SER A 502 39.13 -26.14 12.45
C SER A 502 37.82 -25.54 11.94
N ASP A 503 37.47 -25.64 10.65
CA ASP A 503 36.23 -25.01 10.15
C ASP A 503 35.03 -25.96 9.96
N GLY A 504 35.22 -27.27 10.14
CA GLY A 504 34.15 -28.25 10.03
C GLY A 504 33.20 -28.35 11.24
N LEU A 505 33.61 -27.89 12.39
CA LEU A 505 32.84 -28.06 13.64
C LEU A 505 31.92 -26.88 13.98
N LYS A 506 32.09 -25.72 13.37
CA LYS A 506 31.23 -24.57 13.60
C LYS A 506 29.88 -24.64 12.83
N CYS A 507 29.82 -25.34 11.71
CA CYS A 507 28.58 -25.50 10.95
C CYS A 507 27.62 -26.53 11.57
N ILE A 508 28.14 -27.54 12.29
CA ILE A 508 27.29 -28.57 12.92
C ILE A 508 26.56 -28.01 14.16
N GLY A 509 27.21 -27.11 14.89
CA GLY A 509 26.61 -26.49 16.08
C GLY A 509 25.40 -25.58 15.76
N ILE A 510 25.46 -24.87 14.65
CA ILE A 510 24.38 -23.95 14.23
C ILE A 510 23.15 -24.73 13.72
N CYS A 511 23.35 -25.82 13.00
CA CYS A 511 22.24 -26.68 12.55
C CYS A 511 21.53 -27.41 13.70
N LEU A 512 22.27 -27.84 14.73
CA LEU A 512 21.67 -28.46 15.93
C LEU A 512 20.93 -27.44 16.81
N PHE A 513 21.40 -26.20 16.87
CA PHE A 513 20.74 -25.15 17.62
C PHE A 513 19.43 -24.69 16.94
N LEU A 514 19.40 -24.64 15.63
CA LEU A 514 18.18 -24.31 14.86
C LEU A 514 17.13 -25.45 14.88
N LEU A 515 17.56 -26.70 14.94
CA LEU A 515 16.68 -27.86 15.13
C LEU A 515 16.08 -27.92 16.54
N LEU A 516 16.83 -27.55 17.56
CA LEU A 516 16.33 -27.46 18.94
C LEU A 516 15.33 -26.30 19.11
N LEU A 517 15.52 -25.17 18.46
CA LEU A 517 14.56 -24.08 18.45
C LEU A 517 13.26 -24.44 17.70
N TYR A 518 13.35 -25.22 16.63
CA TYR A 518 12.17 -25.70 15.92
C TYR A 518 11.32 -26.65 16.76
N TYR A 519 11.97 -27.54 17.54
CA TYR A 519 11.25 -28.50 18.40
C TYR A 519 10.64 -27.85 19.67
N CYS A 520 11.20 -26.75 20.17
CA CYS A 520 10.64 -26.03 21.32
C CYS A 520 9.45 -25.11 20.99
N PHE A 521 9.22 -24.79 19.69
CA PHE A 521 8.14 -23.89 19.29
C PHE A 521 6.98 -24.56 18.57
N PHE A 522 7.05 -25.88 18.26
CA PHE A 522 6.01 -26.58 17.51
C PHE A 522 5.66 -27.98 18.07
N ALA A 523 5.96 -28.25 19.33
CA ALA A 523 5.50 -29.44 20.08
C ALA A 523 4.49 -29.05 21.16
#